data_21ed1f8d9b2318b970d2ca195a13be1e
#
_entry.id   21ed1f8d9b2318b970d2ca195a13be1e
#
_cell.length_a   1.000
_cell.length_b   1.000
_cell.length_c   1.000
_cell.angle_alpha   90.00
_cell.angle_beta   90.00
_cell.angle_gamma   90.00
#
_symmetry.space_group_name_H-M   'P 1'
#
loop_
_entity.id
_entity.type
_entity.pdbx_description
1 polymer ?
#
loop_
_entity_poly.entity_id
_entity_poly.type
_entity_poly.pdbx_seq_one_letter_code
_entity_poly.pdbx_strand_id
1 'polypeptide(L)'
;MRKLLSLTLLALAGSTAFAGGYRVSIQGQKQLAMGHTGVAVVNSAEVAFFNPAGMAYLDKKFNLSVGANALFSKTKFQNSQYNWEASTDNFGTPFSLYATYKLNDWFTAGLAVYTPYGSSVEWDQDWQGSHLVNNIDLQAIFVQPSISVRVGDHFSVGGGPIFATGSVEFNRNVDRSTTNLAGERTDLTIESKGITAWGYTAGFMFNPTDKLRIGMNYRSEIIMEARDGDATFNDYPEYSTTPVTKFNADLPLPAELTVGLSYKFTDKFLMAFDYNRAMWSVYQNLNVDFTNPALPDSNNPRNYKNSSTYRVGMQYAANNKFTVRAGWYLDESPVQDGYFAPETPRNDSMGFTGGLSYQVNSKLGVDFSFLYLHFDEVDNSYDHISDGSSFGGTYKSVVFSPGVGITYGF
;
A
#
# COMPACT_ATOMS: atom_id res chain seq x y z
N MET A 1 23.49 -4.84 50.18
CA MET A 1 23.58 -3.59 49.36
C MET A 1 22.79 -3.83 48.09
N ARG A 2 21.56 -3.39 48.06
CA ARG A 2 20.65 -3.49 46.89
C ARG A 2 20.91 -2.29 46.01
N LYS A 3 21.36 -2.48 44.76
CA LYS A 3 21.35 -1.45 43.72
C LYS A 3 20.04 -1.58 42.94
N LEU A 4 19.14 -0.64 43.17
CA LEU A 4 17.96 -0.41 42.29
C LEU A 4 18.50 0.06 40.94
N LEU A 5 18.18 -0.68 39.89
CA LEU A 5 18.23 -0.19 38.53
C LEU A 5 16.98 0.67 38.30
N SER A 6 17.18 1.95 38.28
CA SER A 6 16.15 2.91 37.84
C SER A 6 16.01 2.82 36.34
N LEU A 7 14.93 2.21 35.84
CA LEU A 7 14.51 2.29 34.44
C LEU A 7 13.92 3.69 34.24
N THR A 8 14.71 4.58 33.68
CA THR A 8 14.23 5.89 33.23
C THR A 8 13.47 5.67 31.93
N LEU A 9 12.13 5.64 32.02
CA LEU A 9 11.28 5.79 30.85
C LEU A 9 11.50 7.19 30.28
N LEU A 10 12.23 7.27 29.18
CA LEU A 10 12.24 8.49 28.36
C LEU A 10 10.85 8.62 27.74
N ALA A 11 10.06 9.53 28.30
CA ALA A 11 8.88 10.05 27.64
C ALA A 11 9.35 10.83 26.40
N LEU A 12 9.31 10.21 25.23
CA LEU A 12 9.41 10.90 23.95
C LEU A 12 8.14 11.70 23.76
N ALA A 13 8.29 13.01 23.99
CA ALA A 13 7.28 14.00 23.67
C ALA A 13 6.94 13.94 22.18
N GLY A 14 5.66 14.03 21.90
CA GLY A 14 4.94 14.11 20.64
C GLY A 14 5.72 14.48 19.40
N SER A 15 5.96 13.49 18.56
CA SER A 15 6.03 13.65 17.13
C SER A 15 4.74 13.07 16.57
N THR A 16 3.94 13.90 15.93
CA THR A 16 2.77 13.48 15.14
C THR A 16 3.23 12.51 14.07
N ALA A 17 2.70 11.34 14.07
CA ALA A 17 3.05 10.25 13.18
C ALA A 17 2.11 10.22 11.95
N PHE A 18 2.53 9.82 10.76
CA PHE A 18 1.91 10.09 9.45
C PHE A 18 1.84 8.87 8.49
N ALA A 19 0.79 8.61 7.71
CA ALA A 19 0.55 7.37 6.94
C ALA A 19 0.68 7.43 5.39
N GLY A 20 1.03 6.32 4.77
CA GLY A 20 1.71 6.08 3.48
C GLY A 20 0.98 6.24 2.13
N GLY A 21 0.39 7.40 1.74
CA GLY A 21 -0.05 7.62 0.35
C GLY A 21 -1.07 6.59 -0.16
N TYR A 22 -1.00 6.20 -1.47
CA TYR A 22 -1.86 5.19 -2.10
C TYR A 22 -1.30 3.75 -2.04
N ARG A 23 -0.35 3.48 -1.12
CA ARG A 23 0.16 2.14 -0.84
C ARG A 23 -0.87 1.30 -0.08
N VAL A 24 -0.99 0.02 -0.44
CA VAL A 24 -1.89 -0.96 0.19
C VAL A 24 -1.05 -2.02 0.90
N SER A 25 -0.97 -1.99 2.23
CA SER A 25 -0.12 -2.87 3.05
C SER A 25 -0.91 -4.07 3.60
N ILE A 26 -1.39 -4.96 2.70
CA ILE A 26 -2.21 -6.13 3.05
C ILE A 26 -1.77 -7.42 2.35
N GLN A 27 -0.53 -7.48 1.86
CA GLN A 27 -0.02 -8.67 1.18
C GLN A 27 0.28 -9.78 2.18
N GLY A 28 -0.13 -11.02 1.83
CA GLY A 28 0.14 -12.23 2.61
C GLY A 28 -0.71 -12.33 3.89
N GLN A 29 -1.48 -13.42 4.04
CA GLN A 29 -2.42 -13.56 5.16
C GLN A 29 -1.70 -13.75 6.50
N LYS A 30 -0.59 -14.50 6.51
CA LYS A 30 0.18 -14.76 7.73
C LYS A 30 0.92 -13.52 8.19
N GLN A 31 1.56 -12.79 7.28
CA GLN A 31 2.30 -11.59 7.57
C GLN A 31 1.36 -10.41 7.90
N LEU A 32 0.23 -10.29 7.19
CA LEU A 32 -0.80 -9.32 7.54
C LEU A 32 -1.26 -9.50 9.00
N ALA A 33 -1.54 -10.75 9.41
CA ALA A 33 -1.92 -11.07 10.79
C ALA A 33 -0.81 -10.74 11.82
N MET A 34 0.42 -10.49 11.40
CA MET A 34 1.59 -10.13 12.22
C MET A 34 2.00 -8.65 12.05
N GLY A 35 1.07 -7.73 11.82
CA GLY A 35 1.39 -6.33 11.61
C GLY A 35 2.12 -6.08 10.28
N HIS A 36 1.93 -6.97 9.30
CA HIS A 36 2.65 -6.93 8.03
C HIS A 36 4.19 -7.01 8.18
N THR A 37 4.69 -7.64 9.27
CA THR A 37 6.11 -7.99 9.43
C THR A 37 6.44 -9.21 8.59
N GLY A 38 7.54 -9.19 7.85
CA GLY A 38 7.84 -10.29 6.94
C GLY A 38 9.27 -10.36 6.42
N VAL A 39 10.05 -9.26 6.51
CA VAL A 39 11.38 -9.21 5.88
C VAL A 39 12.38 -10.22 6.46
N ALA A 40 12.18 -10.63 7.72
CA ALA A 40 12.98 -11.65 8.39
C ALA A 40 12.14 -12.87 8.83
N VAL A 41 10.87 -12.98 8.40
CA VAL A 41 9.96 -14.08 8.76
C VAL A 41 9.86 -15.07 7.62
N VAL A 42 10.24 -16.33 7.89
CA VAL A 42 10.19 -17.42 6.90
C VAL A 42 9.25 -18.51 7.42
N ASN A 43 7.99 -18.46 6.97
CA ASN A 43 6.94 -19.38 7.43
C ASN A 43 5.96 -19.83 6.32
N SER A 44 6.07 -19.25 5.10
CA SER A 44 5.22 -19.57 3.94
C SER A 44 5.83 -19.00 2.65
N ALA A 45 5.21 -19.31 1.50
CA ALA A 45 5.59 -18.75 0.20
C ALA A 45 5.47 -17.21 0.14
N GLU A 46 4.74 -16.58 1.06
CA GLU A 46 4.59 -15.13 1.15
C GLU A 46 5.94 -14.40 1.31
N VAL A 47 6.97 -15.10 1.81
CA VAL A 47 8.35 -14.57 1.90
C VAL A 47 8.89 -14.10 0.54
N ALA A 48 8.40 -14.64 -0.58
CA ALA A 48 8.79 -14.19 -1.93
C ALA A 48 8.50 -12.71 -2.17
N PHE A 49 7.44 -12.16 -1.56
CA PHE A 49 7.13 -10.74 -1.58
C PHE A 49 7.98 -9.95 -0.57
N PHE A 50 8.04 -10.41 0.69
CA PHE A 50 8.66 -9.63 1.77
C PHE A 50 10.17 -9.58 1.67
N ASN A 51 10.80 -10.72 1.31
CA ASN A 51 12.24 -10.84 1.12
C ASN A 51 12.55 -12.11 0.30
N PRO A 52 12.80 -11.99 -1.00
CA PRO A 52 13.12 -13.16 -1.84
C PRO A 52 14.28 -14.01 -1.32
N ALA A 53 15.26 -13.43 -0.62
CA ALA A 53 16.36 -14.18 -0.02
C ALA A 53 15.89 -15.24 0.97
N GLY A 54 14.76 -14.99 1.68
CA GLY A 54 14.20 -15.91 2.65
C GLY A 54 13.64 -17.20 2.06
N MET A 55 13.35 -17.24 0.75
CA MET A 55 12.86 -18.46 0.08
C MET A 55 13.83 -19.64 0.23
N ALA A 56 15.13 -19.37 0.33
CA ALA A 56 16.18 -20.40 0.51
C ALA A 56 16.04 -21.21 1.80
N TYR A 57 15.30 -20.71 2.78
CA TYR A 57 15.14 -21.34 4.11
C TYR A 57 13.75 -21.94 4.32
N LEU A 58 12.93 -22.04 3.28
CA LEU A 58 11.67 -22.78 3.35
C LEU A 58 11.93 -24.29 3.40
N ASP A 59 11.26 -24.99 4.32
CA ASP A 59 11.50 -26.42 4.57
C ASP A 59 10.99 -27.31 3.44
N LYS A 60 9.84 -26.98 2.84
CA LYS A 60 9.18 -27.78 1.83
C LYS A 60 9.75 -27.49 0.45
N LYS A 61 9.79 -28.52 -0.42
CA LYS A 61 10.28 -28.39 -1.80
C LYS A 61 9.41 -27.43 -2.62
N PHE A 62 8.09 -27.51 -2.45
CA PHE A 62 7.12 -26.61 -3.06
C PHE A 62 6.26 -25.96 -1.98
N ASN A 63 6.04 -24.65 -2.10
CA ASN A 63 5.13 -23.91 -1.26
C ASN A 63 4.26 -23.02 -2.14
N LEU A 64 2.98 -22.95 -1.81
CA LEU A 64 1.98 -22.07 -2.41
C LEU A 64 1.21 -21.36 -1.30
N SER A 65 0.97 -20.09 -1.46
CA SER A 65 0.05 -19.29 -0.64
C SER A 65 -0.83 -18.45 -1.56
N VAL A 66 -2.13 -18.52 -1.38
CA VAL A 66 -3.11 -17.71 -2.13
C VAL A 66 -4.06 -17.10 -1.11
N GLY A 67 -4.37 -15.84 -1.26
CA GLY A 67 -5.28 -15.16 -0.37
C GLY A 67 -5.93 -13.93 -0.98
N ALA A 68 -7.05 -13.54 -0.39
CA ALA A 68 -7.77 -12.33 -0.73
C ALA A 68 -8.31 -11.67 0.54
N ASN A 69 -8.50 -10.36 0.45
CA ASN A 69 -9.07 -9.54 1.51
C ASN A 69 -10.29 -8.80 1.00
N ALA A 70 -11.28 -8.61 1.86
CA ALA A 70 -12.34 -7.63 1.66
C ALA A 70 -11.93 -6.35 2.39
N LEU A 71 -11.67 -5.28 1.66
CA LEU A 71 -11.22 -4.01 2.21
C LEU A 71 -12.37 -3.02 2.22
N PHE A 72 -12.78 -2.58 3.40
CA PHE A 72 -13.81 -1.55 3.61
C PHE A 72 -13.12 -0.30 4.13
N SER A 73 -13.25 0.81 3.40
CA SER A 73 -12.67 2.10 3.76
C SER A 73 -13.79 3.14 3.89
N LYS A 74 -13.76 3.90 4.96
CA LYS A 74 -14.69 5.01 5.17
C LYS A 74 -13.92 6.27 5.50
N THR A 75 -14.25 7.37 4.82
CA THR A 75 -13.73 8.71 5.11
C THR A 75 -14.87 9.68 5.31
N LYS A 76 -14.75 10.54 6.32
CA LYS A 76 -15.62 11.70 6.55
C LYS A 76 -14.82 12.96 6.37
N PHE A 77 -15.42 13.92 5.71
CA PHE A 77 -14.94 15.29 5.54
C PHE A 77 -15.87 16.24 6.24
N GLN A 78 -15.32 17.25 6.91
CA GLN A 78 -16.10 18.34 7.50
C GLN A 78 -15.31 19.65 7.41
N ASN A 79 -16.01 20.73 7.06
CA ASN A 79 -15.48 22.08 7.20
C ASN A 79 -16.49 22.92 8.01
N SER A 80 -16.14 23.19 9.26
CA SER A 80 -17.01 23.88 10.21
C SER A 80 -17.23 25.37 9.87
N GLN A 81 -16.26 26.01 9.18
CA GLN A 81 -16.37 27.40 8.79
C GLN A 81 -17.52 27.63 7.79
N TYR A 82 -17.71 26.69 6.87
CA TYR A 82 -18.71 26.76 5.81
C TYR A 82 -19.90 25.84 6.05
N ASN A 83 -19.88 25.07 7.14
CA ASN A 83 -20.89 24.05 7.47
C ASN A 83 -20.99 22.98 6.34
N TRP A 84 -19.85 22.55 5.80
CA TRP A 84 -19.78 21.51 4.77
C TRP A 84 -19.52 20.14 5.41
N GLU A 85 -20.19 19.13 4.91
CA GLU A 85 -20.00 17.74 5.29
C GLU A 85 -20.08 16.84 4.04
N ALA A 86 -19.22 15.83 3.98
CA ALA A 86 -19.25 14.78 2.97
C ALA A 86 -18.69 13.47 3.54
N SER A 87 -19.03 12.36 2.92
CA SER A 87 -18.44 11.07 3.28
C SER A 87 -18.30 10.19 2.05
N THR A 88 -17.35 9.26 2.14
CA THR A 88 -17.15 8.23 1.12
C THR A 88 -16.98 6.87 1.81
N ASP A 89 -17.64 5.86 1.27
CA ASP A 89 -17.57 4.47 1.71
C ASP A 89 -17.13 3.61 0.51
N ASN A 90 -15.93 3.03 0.59
CA ASN A 90 -15.34 2.34 -0.54
C ASN A 90 -15.06 0.88 -0.20
N PHE A 91 -15.16 0.02 -1.20
CA PHE A 91 -14.91 -1.41 -1.12
C PHE A 91 -13.87 -1.86 -2.13
N GLY A 92 -12.91 -2.68 -1.69
CA GLY A 92 -11.90 -3.27 -2.56
C GLY A 92 -11.64 -4.75 -2.25
N THR A 93 -11.14 -5.49 -3.23
CA THR A 93 -10.84 -6.92 -3.11
C THR A 93 -9.40 -7.23 -3.51
N PRO A 94 -8.41 -6.71 -2.77
CA PRO A 94 -7.01 -7.02 -3.06
C PRO A 94 -6.73 -8.51 -2.83
N PHE A 95 -5.86 -9.05 -3.69
CA PHE A 95 -5.50 -10.45 -3.66
C PHE A 95 -3.99 -10.65 -3.76
N SER A 96 -3.53 -11.85 -3.42
CA SER A 96 -2.13 -12.24 -3.58
C SER A 96 -1.98 -13.73 -3.83
N LEU A 97 -0.96 -14.07 -4.63
CA LEU A 97 -0.54 -15.44 -4.89
C LEU A 97 0.99 -15.51 -4.81
N TYR A 98 1.48 -16.48 -4.08
CA TYR A 98 2.92 -16.72 -3.93
C TYR A 98 3.21 -18.20 -4.13
N ALA A 99 4.22 -18.50 -4.92
CA ALA A 99 4.70 -19.86 -5.12
C ALA A 99 6.22 -19.89 -5.01
N THR A 100 6.77 -20.94 -4.39
CA THR A 100 8.21 -21.16 -4.34
C THR A 100 8.52 -22.62 -4.64
N TYR A 101 9.63 -22.86 -5.34
CA TYR A 101 10.10 -24.20 -5.67
C TYR A 101 11.61 -24.29 -5.43
N LYS A 102 12.02 -25.18 -4.54
CA LYS A 102 13.44 -25.48 -4.27
C LYS A 102 13.99 -26.32 -5.42
N LEU A 103 14.85 -25.71 -6.24
CA LEU A 103 15.51 -26.36 -7.37
C LEU A 103 16.57 -27.35 -6.88
N ASN A 104 17.35 -26.91 -5.90
CA ASN A 104 18.34 -27.70 -5.16
C ASN A 104 18.64 -27.03 -3.82
N ASP A 105 19.66 -27.48 -3.08
CA ASP A 105 19.99 -26.92 -1.75
C ASP A 105 20.49 -25.47 -1.79
N TRP A 106 20.91 -24.97 -2.95
CA TRP A 106 21.45 -23.63 -3.14
C TRP A 106 20.45 -22.66 -3.78
N PHE A 107 19.56 -23.15 -4.64
CA PHE A 107 18.68 -22.32 -5.47
C PHE A 107 17.22 -22.61 -5.22
N THR A 108 16.45 -21.55 -4.98
CA THR A 108 14.99 -21.59 -4.89
C THR A 108 14.41 -20.55 -5.84
N ALA A 109 13.54 -20.97 -6.74
CA ALA A 109 12.76 -20.08 -7.59
C ALA A 109 11.46 -19.69 -6.89
N GLY A 110 10.97 -18.48 -7.17
CA GLY A 110 9.72 -17.95 -6.62
C GLY A 110 8.94 -17.12 -7.64
N LEU A 111 7.65 -17.03 -7.40
CA LEU A 111 6.74 -16.15 -8.10
C LEU A 111 5.83 -15.49 -7.07
N ALA A 112 5.69 -14.17 -7.14
CA ALA A 112 4.70 -13.41 -6.38
C ALA A 112 3.81 -12.63 -7.36
N VAL A 113 2.48 -12.69 -7.16
CA VAL A 113 1.49 -11.86 -7.86
C VAL A 113 0.66 -11.17 -6.78
N TYR A 114 0.60 -9.85 -6.81
CA TYR A 114 -0.01 -9.08 -5.72
C TYR A 114 -0.42 -7.66 -6.16
N THR A 115 -1.23 -7.01 -5.33
CA THR A 115 -1.75 -5.65 -5.55
C THR A 115 -1.18 -4.70 -4.48
N PRO A 116 -0.01 -4.07 -4.69
CA PRO A 116 0.65 -3.27 -3.65
C PRO A 116 0.22 -1.81 -3.63
N TYR A 117 -0.38 -1.32 -4.71
CA TYR A 117 -0.87 0.04 -4.85
C TYR A 117 -2.28 0.03 -5.40
N GLY A 118 -3.09 0.96 -4.90
CA GLY A 118 -4.47 1.17 -5.32
C GLY A 118 -5.13 2.26 -4.51
N SER A 119 -6.09 2.92 -5.12
CA SER A 119 -6.99 3.84 -4.45
C SER A 119 -8.35 3.71 -5.11
N SER A 120 -9.38 3.56 -4.31
CA SER A 120 -10.76 3.68 -4.75
C SER A 120 -11.40 4.65 -3.77
N VAL A 121 -11.77 5.82 -4.27
CA VAL A 121 -12.46 6.87 -3.51
C VAL A 121 -13.57 7.40 -4.41
N GLU A 122 -14.79 7.40 -3.88
CA GLU A 122 -15.97 7.91 -4.57
C GLU A 122 -16.72 8.83 -3.61
N TRP A 123 -16.73 10.11 -3.93
CA TRP A 123 -17.50 11.14 -3.22
C TRP A 123 -18.86 11.32 -3.92
N ASP A 124 -19.83 11.85 -3.19
CA ASP A 124 -21.11 12.22 -3.81
C ASP A 124 -20.89 13.22 -4.96
N GLN A 125 -21.64 13.06 -6.04
CA GLN A 125 -21.62 14.04 -7.13
C GLN A 125 -21.93 15.43 -6.59
N ASP A 126 -21.20 16.44 -7.08
CA ASP A 126 -21.36 17.84 -6.68
C ASP A 126 -21.08 18.15 -5.19
N TRP A 127 -20.39 17.23 -4.48
CA TRP A 127 -19.87 17.60 -3.16
C TRP A 127 -18.91 18.80 -3.27
N GLN A 128 -18.62 19.46 -2.16
CA GLN A 128 -17.91 20.73 -2.15
C GLN A 128 -16.51 20.69 -2.74
N GLY A 129 -15.86 19.52 -2.73
CA GLY A 129 -14.53 19.27 -3.31
C GLY A 129 -14.56 18.64 -4.72
N SER A 130 -15.71 18.59 -5.38
CA SER A 130 -15.92 17.97 -6.69
C SER A 130 -15.00 18.49 -7.80
N HIS A 131 -14.56 19.74 -7.69
CA HIS A 131 -13.56 20.35 -8.60
C HIS A 131 -12.14 19.80 -8.41
N LEU A 132 -11.88 19.04 -7.36
CA LEU A 132 -10.63 18.31 -7.13
C LEU A 132 -10.79 16.83 -7.47
N VAL A 133 -11.87 16.19 -7.01
CA VAL A 133 -12.17 14.77 -7.28
C VAL A 133 -13.65 14.48 -7.03
N ASN A 134 -14.29 13.74 -7.92
CA ASN A 134 -15.52 13.01 -7.68
C ASN A 134 -15.20 11.54 -7.37
N ASN A 135 -14.47 10.86 -8.28
CA ASN A 135 -13.99 9.51 -8.03
C ASN A 135 -12.58 9.29 -8.57
N ILE A 136 -11.89 8.36 -7.97
CA ILE A 136 -10.66 7.74 -8.50
C ILE A 136 -10.74 6.23 -8.30
N ASP A 137 -10.40 5.48 -9.35
CA ASP A 137 -10.08 4.06 -9.28
C ASP A 137 -8.70 3.83 -9.88
N LEU A 138 -7.74 3.55 -9.01
CA LEU A 138 -6.37 3.24 -9.34
C LEU A 138 -6.07 1.80 -8.96
N GLN A 139 -5.65 0.99 -9.92
CA GLN A 139 -5.29 -0.41 -9.69
C GLN A 139 -3.90 -0.69 -10.25
N ALA A 140 -3.07 -1.40 -9.47
CA ALA A 140 -1.78 -1.90 -9.93
C ALA A 140 -1.58 -3.35 -9.48
N ILE A 141 -1.28 -4.22 -10.44
CA ILE A 141 -0.97 -5.64 -10.22
C ILE A 141 0.49 -5.85 -10.56
N PHE A 142 1.22 -6.44 -9.64
CA PHE A 142 2.63 -6.76 -9.81
C PHE A 142 2.83 -8.27 -9.97
N VAL A 143 3.68 -8.64 -10.94
CA VAL A 143 4.14 -10.00 -11.17
C VAL A 143 5.66 -10.01 -10.97
N GLN A 144 6.12 -10.73 -9.95
CA GLN A 144 7.50 -10.72 -9.48
C GLN A 144 8.06 -12.15 -9.50
N PRO A 145 8.64 -12.62 -10.61
CA PRO A 145 9.50 -13.79 -10.58
C PRO A 145 10.80 -13.47 -9.82
N SER A 146 11.27 -14.41 -9.01
CA SER A 146 12.45 -14.21 -8.17
C SER A 146 13.27 -15.49 -8.07
N ILE A 147 14.56 -15.32 -7.79
CA ILE A 147 15.45 -16.42 -7.43
C ILE A 147 16.10 -16.10 -6.08
N SER A 148 16.31 -17.13 -5.26
CA SER A 148 17.08 -17.07 -4.02
C SER A 148 18.28 -17.98 -4.11
N VAL A 149 19.41 -17.48 -3.63
CA VAL A 149 20.67 -18.22 -3.56
C VAL A 149 21.11 -18.32 -2.11
N ARG A 150 21.24 -19.55 -1.61
CA ARG A 150 21.78 -19.83 -0.27
C ARG A 150 23.30 -19.86 -0.33
N VAL A 151 23.96 -19.13 0.55
CA VAL A 151 25.43 -19.09 0.67
C VAL A 151 25.83 -19.62 2.05
N GLY A 152 26.18 -20.89 2.10
CA GLY A 152 26.37 -21.61 3.36
C GLY A 152 25.09 -21.72 4.20
N ASP A 153 25.22 -21.85 5.52
CA ASP A 153 24.07 -22.05 6.40
C ASP A 153 23.44 -20.76 6.90
N HIS A 154 24.17 -19.66 6.86
CA HIS A 154 23.81 -18.43 7.52
C HIS A 154 23.36 -17.31 6.58
N PHE A 155 23.73 -17.36 5.30
CA PHE A 155 23.48 -16.26 4.37
C PHE A 155 22.64 -16.70 3.18
N SER A 156 21.81 -15.82 2.71
CA SER A 156 21.18 -15.90 1.40
C SER A 156 21.00 -14.51 0.81
N VAL A 157 20.97 -14.49 -0.51
CA VAL A 157 20.56 -13.33 -1.32
C VAL A 157 19.45 -13.76 -2.26
N GLY A 158 18.60 -12.82 -2.65
CA GLY A 158 17.53 -13.13 -3.59
C GLY A 158 16.99 -11.86 -4.24
N GLY A 159 16.32 -12.03 -5.35
CA GLY A 159 15.72 -10.91 -6.06
C GLY A 159 15.18 -11.33 -7.41
N GLY A 160 14.67 -10.34 -8.13
CA GLY A 160 14.12 -10.53 -9.46
C GLY A 160 13.48 -9.30 -10.04
N PRO A 161 13.11 -9.31 -11.32
CA PRO A 161 12.34 -8.25 -11.93
C PRO A 161 10.92 -8.19 -11.37
N ILE A 162 10.32 -7.03 -11.47
CA ILE A 162 8.90 -6.79 -11.21
C ILE A 162 8.30 -6.26 -12.51
N PHE A 163 7.30 -6.95 -13.03
CA PHE A 163 6.44 -6.44 -14.07
C PHE A 163 5.18 -5.87 -13.40
N ALA A 164 4.91 -4.61 -13.63
CA ALA A 164 3.73 -3.91 -13.15
C ALA A 164 2.75 -3.70 -14.30
N THR A 165 1.46 -3.93 -14.07
CA THR A 165 0.39 -3.51 -14.97
C THR A 165 -0.71 -2.86 -14.16
N GLY A 166 -1.41 -1.89 -14.74
CA GLY A 166 -2.45 -1.17 -14.03
C GLY A 166 -3.39 -0.38 -14.93
N SER A 167 -4.34 0.26 -14.27
CA SER A 167 -5.31 1.17 -14.87
C SER A 167 -5.58 2.33 -13.93
N VAL A 168 -6.01 3.43 -14.48
CA VAL A 168 -6.51 4.57 -13.74
C VAL A 168 -7.78 5.08 -14.41
N GLU A 169 -8.78 5.37 -13.59
CA GLU A 169 -9.95 6.18 -13.91
C GLU A 169 -10.04 7.29 -12.87
N PHE A 170 -10.18 8.52 -13.30
CA PHE A 170 -10.28 9.67 -12.41
C PHE A 170 -11.31 10.64 -12.98
N ASN A 171 -12.27 11.07 -12.15
CA ASN A 171 -13.29 12.04 -12.52
C ASN A 171 -13.29 13.21 -11.53
N ARG A 172 -13.46 14.41 -12.07
CA ARG A 172 -13.69 15.64 -11.30
C ARG A 172 -14.52 16.63 -12.10
N ASN A 173 -15.16 17.57 -11.43
CA ASN A 173 -15.71 18.74 -12.14
C ASN A 173 -14.57 19.63 -12.64
N VAL A 174 -14.75 20.23 -13.82
CA VAL A 174 -13.71 21.06 -14.46
C VAL A 174 -13.33 22.24 -13.57
N ASP A 175 -14.32 22.86 -12.96
CA ASP A 175 -14.17 23.94 -11.97
C ASP A 175 -15.37 23.94 -11.00
N ARG A 176 -15.55 25.04 -10.24
CA ARG A 176 -16.60 25.18 -9.24
C ARG A 176 -17.95 25.63 -9.78
N SER A 177 -18.08 26.01 -11.05
CA SER A 177 -19.23 26.75 -11.54
C SER A 177 -19.69 26.42 -12.95
N THR A 178 -18.83 25.90 -13.80
CA THR A 178 -19.17 25.65 -15.24
C THR A 178 -20.27 24.59 -15.35
N THR A 179 -21.34 24.97 -16.05
CA THR A 179 -22.49 24.09 -16.33
C THR A 179 -22.91 24.19 -17.80
N ASN A 180 -23.65 23.19 -18.29
CA ASN A 180 -24.37 23.24 -19.54
C ASN A 180 -25.66 24.08 -19.39
N LEU A 181 -26.46 24.20 -20.47
CA LEU A 181 -27.73 24.95 -20.46
C LEU A 181 -28.82 24.29 -19.57
N ALA A 182 -28.69 23.01 -19.29
CA ALA A 182 -29.60 22.31 -18.35
C ALA A 182 -29.23 22.55 -16.89
N GLY A 183 -28.06 23.18 -16.61
CA GLY A 183 -27.54 23.43 -15.27
C GLY A 183 -26.75 22.28 -14.69
N GLU A 184 -26.40 21.29 -15.49
CA GLU A 184 -25.56 20.15 -15.11
C GLU A 184 -24.08 20.57 -15.13
N ARG A 185 -23.31 20.14 -14.11
CA ARG A 185 -21.91 20.52 -13.94
C ARG A 185 -21.04 19.80 -14.98
N THR A 186 -20.20 20.56 -15.67
CA THR A 186 -19.21 19.99 -16.58
C THR A 186 -18.16 19.20 -15.77
N ASP A 187 -18.01 17.93 -16.07
CA ASP A 187 -16.96 17.09 -15.48
C ASP A 187 -15.94 16.63 -16.53
N LEU A 188 -14.76 16.25 -16.04
CA LEU A 188 -13.67 15.66 -16.80
C LEU A 188 -13.43 14.26 -16.24
N THR A 189 -13.56 13.26 -17.11
CA THR A 189 -13.10 11.89 -16.84
C THR A 189 -11.82 11.61 -17.63
N ILE A 190 -10.77 11.20 -16.95
CA ILE A 190 -9.56 10.64 -17.57
C ILE A 190 -9.48 9.15 -17.30
N GLU A 191 -9.20 8.37 -18.35
CA GLU A 191 -9.09 6.92 -18.27
C GLU A 191 -7.89 6.40 -19.04
N SER A 192 -7.11 5.51 -18.43
CA SER A 192 -6.06 4.76 -19.10
C SER A 192 -6.00 3.33 -18.58
N LYS A 193 -5.96 2.36 -19.49
CA LYS A 193 -5.93 0.92 -19.20
C LYS A 193 -4.68 0.28 -19.79
N GLY A 194 -4.25 -0.82 -19.18
CA GLY A 194 -3.13 -1.60 -19.69
C GLY A 194 -1.78 -0.88 -19.57
N ILE A 195 -1.66 0.06 -18.65
CA ILE A 195 -0.39 0.72 -18.32
C ILE A 195 0.58 -0.35 -17.85
N THR A 196 1.81 -0.36 -18.37
CA THR A 196 2.83 -1.33 -17.99
C THR A 196 4.13 -0.64 -17.59
N ALA A 197 4.82 -1.22 -16.61
CA ALA A 197 6.09 -0.70 -16.14
C ALA A 197 6.98 -1.82 -15.58
N TRP A 198 8.25 -1.52 -15.35
CA TRP A 198 9.22 -2.46 -14.83
C TRP A 198 9.95 -1.91 -13.62
N GLY A 199 10.24 -2.81 -12.70
CA GLY A 199 11.09 -2.57 -11.56
C GLY A 199 11.85 -3.83 -11.18
N TYR A 200 12.45 -3.82 -10.00
CA TYR A 200 13.15 -4.97 -9.45
C TYR A 200 13.09 -4.99 -7.93
N THR A 201 13.34 -6.17 -7.37
CA THR A 201 13.54 -6.35 -5.93
C THR A 201 14.86 -7.08 -5.69
N ALA A 202 15.51 -6.74 -4.57
CA ALA A 202 16.71 -7.40 -4.10
C ALA A 202 16.66 -7.54 -2.59
N GLY A 203 16.95 -8.75 -2.09
CA GLY A 203 16.90 -9.06 -0.68
C GLY A 203 18.15 -9.77 -0.18
N PHE A 204 18.35 -9.63 1.11
CA PHE A 204 19.40 -10.27 1.88
C PHE A 204 18.83 -10.86 3.16
N MET A 205 19.33 -12.03 3.56
CA MET A 205 18.98 -12.65 4.84
C MET A 205 20.20 -13.23 5.52
N PHE A 206 20.32 -12.96 6.82
CA PHE A 206 21.37 -13.48 7.68
C PHE A 206 20.76 -14.15 8.90
N ASN A 207 21.13 -15.39 9.14
CA ASN A 207 20.71 -16.24 10.25
C ASN A 207 21.92 -16.51 11.17
N PRO A 208 22.30 -15.58 12.07
CA PRO A 208 23.45 -15.79 12.95
C PRO A 208 23.28 -16.98 13.90
N THR A 209 22.04 -17.34 14.20
CA THR A 209 21.67 -18.51 15.00
C THR A 209 20.35 -19.11 14.49
N ASP A 210 19.99 -20.30 14.96
CA ASP A 210 18.70 -20.94 14.64
C ASP A 210 17.48 -20.14 15.17
N LYS A 211 17.71 -19.18 16.08
CA LYS A 211 16.66 -18.38 16.70
C LYS A 211 16.54 -16.97 16.13
N LEU A 212 17.63 -16.39 15.66
CA LEU A 212 17.69 -15.01 15.18
C LEU A 212 17.83 -14.98 13.65
N ARG A 213 16.97 -14.23 13.00
CA ARG A 213 17.08 -13.86 11.58
C ARG A 213 17.07 -12.35 11.43
N ILE A 214 17.89 -11.87 10.52
CA ILE A 214 17.97 -10.47 10.12
C ILE A 214 17.73 -10.44 8.61
N GLY A 215 16.81 -9.58 8.17
CA GLY A 215 16.46 -9.45 6.76
C GLY A 215 16.55 -8.01 6.30
N MET A 216 16.85 -7.84 5.02
CA MET A 216 16.76 -6.57 4.31
C MET A 216 16.18 -6.84 2.92
N ASN A 217 15.28 -5.98 2.47
CA ASN A 217 14.73 -6.02 1.12
C ASN A 217 14.62 -4.62 0.56
N TYR A 218 15.06 -4.44 -0.66
CA TYR A 218 14.89 -3.24 -1.46
C TYR A 218 13.97 -3.55 -2.65
N ARG A 219 13.01 -2.66 -2.88
CA ARG A 219 12.18 -2.62 -4.09
C ARG A 219 12.41 -1.29 -4.77
N SER A 220 12.69 -1.33 -6.08
CA SER A 220 12.94 -0.13 -6.86
C SER A 220 11.70 0.72 -7.02
N GLU A 221 11.90 1.98 -7.31
CA GLU A 221 10.89 2.85 -7.91
C GLU A 221 10.35 2.26 -9.21
N ILE A 222 9.06 2.48 -9.48
CA ILE A 222 8.37 2.10 -10.71
C ILE A 222 7.54 3.29 -11.16
N ILE A 223 7.73 3.78 -12.39
CA ILE A 223 6.93 4.87 -12.95
C ILE A 223 5.86 4.24 -13.86
N MET A 224 4.58 4.41 -13.46
CA MET A 224 3.43 4.00 -14.28
C MET A 224 3.11 5.13 -15.24
N GLU A 225 3.46 4.93 -16.51
CA GLU A 225 3.30 5.94 -17.56
C GLU A 225 2.00 5.72 -18.33
N ALA A 226 0.97 6.55 -18.07
CA ALA A 226 -0.21 6.60 -18.92
C ALA A 226 0.15 7.41 -20.19
N ARG A 227 0.02 6.79 -21.35
CA ARG A 227 0.27 7.43 -22.64
C ARG A 227 -0.96 7.27 -23.53
N ASP A 228 -1.34 8.37 -24.21
CA ASP A 228 -2.53 8.43 -25.07
C ASP A 228 -3.82 7.95 -24.38
N GLY A 229 -3.94 8.19 -23.06
CA GLY A 229 -5.16 7.92 -22.30
C GLY A 229 -6.33 8.78 -22.80
N ASP A 230 -7.54 8.37 -22.55
CA ASP A 230 -8.75 9.10 -22.95
C ASP A 230 -9.09 10.17 -21.90
N ALA A 231 -9.38 11.38 -22.35
CA ALA A 231 -9.91 12.48 -21.55
C ALA A 231 -11.23 12.95 -22.16
N THR A 232 -12.33 12.75 -21.41
CA THR A 232 -13.69 13.04 -21.86
C THR A 232 -14.30 14.12 -20.98
N PHE A 233 -14.83 15.16 -21.62
CA PHE A 233 -15.60 16.21 -20.95
C PHE A 233 -17.09 15.93 -21.13
N ASN A 234 -17.79 15.71 -20.03
CA ASN A 234 -19.21 15.49 -20.01
C ASN A 234 -19.95 16.79 -19.66
N ASP A 235 -21.21 16.93 -20.11
CA ASP A 235 -22.06 18.09 -19.85
C ASP A 235 -21.37 19.43 -20.14
N TYR A 236 -20.67 19.45 -21.27
CA TYR A 236 -19.90 20.60 -21.70
C TYR A 236 -20.86 21.69 -22.22
N PRO A 237 -20.55 22.99 -22.02
CA PRO A 237 -21.38 24.05 -22.57
C PRO A 237 -21.57 23.94 -24.10
N GLU A 238 -22.80 24.05 -24.58
CA GLU A 238 -23.17 23.78 -26.00
C GLU A 238 -22.48 24.71 -27.02
N TYR A 239 -21.97 25.82 -26.57
CA TYR A 239 -21.19 26.76 -27.41
C TYR A 239 -19.71 26.35 -27.51
N SER A 240 -19.31 25.27 -26.89
CA SER A 240 -17.91 24.79 -26.87
C SER A 240 -17.77 23.48 -27.67
N THR A 241 -16.57 23.22 -28.24
CA THR A 241 -16.36 22.17 -29.22
C THR A 241 -15.37 21.08 -28.81
N THR A 242 -15.05 20.91 -27.54
CA THR A 242 -13.98 20.00 -27.16
C THR A 242 -14.45 18.91 -26.18
N PRO A 243 -15.17 17.88 -26.65
CA PRO A 243 -15.68 16.86 -25.76
C PRO A 243 -14.68 15.73 -25.44
N VAL A 244 -13.72 15.46 -26.34
CA VAL A 244 -12.77 14.32 -26.15
C VAL A 244 -11.37 14.73 -26.60
N THR A 245 -10.37 14.35 -25.82
CA THR A 245 -8.95 14.50 -26.17
C THR A 245 -8.15 13.33 -25.58
N LYS A 246 -6.84 13.31 -25.83
CA LYS A 246 -5.92 12.39 -25.22
C LYS A 246 -5.10 13.09 -24.15
N PHE A 247 -4.60 12.31 -23.17
CA PHE A 247 -3.70 12.81 -22.14
C PHE A 247 -2.51 11.89 -21.93
N ASN A 248 -1.46 12.47 -21.36
CA ASN A 248 -0.31 11.75 -20.80
C ASN A 248 -0.17 12.13 -19.33
N ALA A 249 0.19 11.15 -18.51
CA ALA A 249 0.48 11.37 -17.09
C ALA A 249 1.44 10.30 -16.56
N ASP A 250 2.26 10.68 -15.58
CA ASP A 250 3.20 9.80 -14.89
C ASP A 250 2.81 9.67 -13.44
N LEU A 251 2.66 8.42 -12.96
CA LEU A 251 2.43 8.13 -11.54
C LEU A 251 3.63 7.35 -10.98
N PRO A 252 4.53 7.99 -10.22
CA PRO A 252 5.66 7.33 -9.62
C PRO A 252 5.24 6.53 -8.38
N LEU A 253 5.56 5.24 -8.37
CA LEU A 253 5.47 4.36 -7.22
C LEU A 253 6.83 4.34 -6.52
N PRO A 254 6.92 4.72 -5.24
CA PRO A 254 8.19 4.96 -4.58
C PRO A 254 9.03 3.71 -4.41
N ALA A 255 10.34 3.87 -4.41
CA ALA A 255 11.24 2.84 -3.94
C ALA A 255 11.03 2.60 -2.44
N GLU A 256 11.24 1.35 -2.00
CA GLU A 256 11.10 0.96 -0.60
C GLU A 256 12.33 0.20 -0.11
N LEU A 257 12.80 0.54 1.08
CA LEU A 257 13.80 -0.24 1.81
C LEU A 257 13.20 -0.74 3.11
N THR A 258 13.20 -2.05 3.31
CA THR A 258 12.75 -2.68 4.56
C THR A 258 13.92 -3.40 5.22
N VAL A 259 14.10 -3.16 6.52
CA VAL A 259 15.07 -3.87 7.36
C VAL A 259 14.33 -4.41 8.57
N GLY A 260 14.63 -5.62 8.99
CA GLY A 260 13.96 -6.18 10.15
C GLY A 260 14.66 -7.39 10.73
N LEU A 261 14.11 -7.85 11.82
CA LEU A 261 14.59 -9.02 12.53
C LEU A 261 13.41 -9.87 13.03
N SER A 262 13.65 -11.17 13.17
CA SER A 262 12.74 -12.07 13.87
C SER A 262 13.52 -12.93 14.88
N TYR A 263 12.91 -13.18 16.03
CA TYR A 263 13.50 -13.97 17.08
C TYR A 263 12.53 -15.03 17.60
N LYS A 264 12.98 -16.29 17.62
CA LYS A 264 12.27 -17.41 18.22
C LYS A 264 12.63 -17.49 19.70
N PHE A 265 11.75 -17.02 20.58
CA PHE A 265 11.94 -17.14 22.03
C PHE A 265 11.84 -18.60 22.49
N THR A 266 10.88 -19.32 21.91
CA THR A 266 10.66 -20.75 22.10
C THR A 266 10.31 -21.37 20.73
N ASP A 267 10.19 -22.70 20.65
CA ASP A 267 9.72 -23.39 19.45
C ASP A 267 8.28 -23.01 19.06
N LYS A 268 7.52 -22.45 20.01
CA LYS A 268 6.14 -22.03 19.79
C LYS A 268 5.95 -20.54 19.62
N PHE A 269 6.89 -19.70 20.09
CA PHE A 269 6.72 -18.25 20.14
C PHE A 269 7.82 -17.52 19.40
N LEU A 270 7.39 -16.73 18.42
CA LEU A 270 8.25 -15.87 17.59
C LEU A 270 7.74 -14.41 17.65
N MET A 271 8.67 -13.47 17.72
CA MET A 271 8.39 -12.05 17.48
C MET A 271 9.22 -11.56 16.30
N ALA A 272 8.69 -10.56 15.61
CA ALA A 272 9.36 -9.89 14.50
C ALA A 272 9.18 -8.37 14.62
N PHE A 273 10.17 -7.66 14.10
CA PHE A 273 10.16 -6.21 13.96
C PHE A 273 10.67 -5.85 12.57
N ASP A 274 9.95 -4.97 11.86
CA ASP A 274 10.37 -4.41 10.57
C ASP A 274 10.32 -2.88 10.62
N TYR A 275 11.33 -2.25 10.05
CA TYR A 275 11.37 -0.84 9.68
C TYR A 275 11.33 -0.74 8.16
N ASN A 276 10.36 -0.02 7.62
CA ASN A 276 10.25 0.26 6.20
C ASN A 276 10.40 1.76 5.94
N ARG A 277 11.18 2.12 4.94
CA ARG A 277 11.32 3.48 4.43
C ARG A 277 10.81 3.52 3.01
N ALA A 278 9.74 4.28 2.75
CA ALA A 278 9.20 4.57 1.43
C ALA A 278 9.72 5.92 0.93
N MET A 279 10.27 5.94 -0.27
CA MET A 279 10.96 7.11 -0.84
C MET A 279 9.97 7.95 -1.65
N TRP A 280 8.90 8.43 -1.00
CA TRP A 280 7.81 9.20 -1.59
C TRP A 280 8.23 10.56 -2.15
N SER A 281 9.43 11.05 -1.85
CA SER A 281 9.95 12.30 -2.42
C SER A 281 10.07 12.28 -3.95
N VAL A 282 9.87 11.15 -4.60
CA VAL A 282 9.71 11.04 -6.05
C VAL A 282 8.39 11.64 -6.53
N TYR A 283 7.34 11.65 -5.70
CA TYR A 283 6.01 12.15 -6.07
C TYR A 283 5.87 13.63 -5.75
N GLN A 284 6.44 14.47 -6.62
CA GLN A 284 6.42 15.93 -6.49
C GLN A 284 5.20 16.58 -7.14
N ASN A 285 4.76 16.03 -8.27
CA ASN A 285 3.63 16.55 -9.03
C ASN A 285 2.84 15.38 -9.64
N LEU A 286 1.56 15.59 -9.86
CA LEU A 286 0.73 14.81 -10.75
C LEU A 286 0.31 15.71 -11.92
N ASN A 287 1.10 15.70 -12.99
CA ASN A 287 0.80 16.47 -14.18
C ASN A 287 -0.06 15.64 -15.13
N VAL A 288 -1.03 16.28 -15.74
CA VAL A 288 -1.85 15.73 -16.83
C VAL A 288 -1.69 16.64 -18.03
N ASP A 289 -0.98 16.15 -19.04
CA ASP A 289 -0.66 16.88 -20.25
C ASP A 289 -1.67 16.49 -21.34
N PHE A 290 -2.49 17.43 -21.78
CA PHE A 290 -3.49 17.18 -22.82
C PHE A 290 -2.87 17.33 -24.21
N THR A 291 -3.19 16.40 -25.11
CA THR A 291 -2.70 16.47 -26.51
C THR A 291 -3.37 17.55 -27.34
N ASN A 292 -4.51 18.08 -26.91
CA ASN A 292 -5.19 19.19 -27.53
C ASN A 292 -4.59 20.53 -27.03
N PRO A 293 -3.88 21.30 -27.88
CA PRO A 293 -3.23 22.55 -27.47
C PRO A 293 -4.21 23.65 -27.04
N ALA A 294 -5.49 23.49 -27.28
CA ALA A 294 -6.52 24.44 -26.82
C ALA A 294 -6.88 24.23 -25.33
N LEU A 295 -6.47 23.12 -24.73
CA LEU A 295 -6.68 22.83 -23.32
C LEU A 295 -5.37 23.09 -22.55
N PRO A 296 -5.42 23.83 -21.45
CA PRO A 296 -4.25 23.99 -20.59
C PRO A 296 -3.95 22.69 -19.86
N ASP A 297 -2.67 22.35 -19.75
CA ASP A 297 -2.22 21.23 -18.95
C ASP A 297 -2.59 21.41 -17.47
N SER A 298 -2.87 20.31 -16.80
CA SER A 298 -3.22 20.32 -15.37
C SER A 298 -1.98 20.02 -14.55
N ASN A 299 -1.50 21.01 -13.82
CA ASN A 299 -0.36 20.86 -12.91
C ASN A 299 -0.86 20.75 -11.46
N ASN A 300 -0.63 19.60 -10.84
CA ASN A 300 -1.13 19.30 -9.50
C ASN A 300 0.03 18.96 -8.55
N PRO A 301 0.64 19.95 -7.89
CA PRO A 301 1.72 19.73 -6.93
C PRO A 301 1.29 18.78 -5.81
N ARG A 302 2.18 17.83 -5.47
CA ARG A 302 1.99 16.87 -4.35
C ARG A 302 3.06 17.03 -3.29
N ASN A 303 4.29 17.33 -3.69
CA ASN A 303 5.42 17.65 -2.82
C ASN A 303 5.57 16.67 -1.63
N TYR A 304 5.44 15.35 -1.92
CA TYR A 304 5.50 14.33 -0.89
C TYR A 304 6.90 14.22 -0.28
N LYS A 305 6.96 13.96 1.01
CA LYS A 305 8.19 13.64 1.75
C LYS A 305 8.33 12.12 1.92
N ASN A 306 9.56 11.65 2.12
CA ASN A 306 9.79 10.25 2.45
C ASN A 306 9.14 9.89 3.78
N SER A 307 8.52 8.72 3.88
CA SER A 307 7.82 8.26 5.07
C SER A 307 8.35 6.93 5.60
N SER A 308 8.10 6.63 6.85
CA SER A 308 8.55 5.42 7.52
C SER A 308 7.36 4.62 8.07
N THR A 309 7.53 3.30 8.14
CA THR A 309 6.59 2.41 8.82
C THR A 309 7.35 1.55 9.82
N TYR A 310 6.84 1.46 11.04
CA TYR A 310 7.37 0.64 12.13
C TYR A 310 6.38 -0.47 12.44
N ARG A 311 6.82 -1.73 12.38
CA ARG A 311 5.96 -2.89 12.49
C ARG A 311 6.44 -3.83 13.57
N VAL A 312 5.51 -4.38 14.35
CA VAL A 312 5.76 -5.43 15.34
C VAL A 312 4.76 -6.55 15.13
N GLY A 313 5.26 -7.77 15.06
CA GLY A 313 4.44 -8.97 14.88
C GLY A 313 4.78 -10.07 15.85
N MET A 314 3.78 -10.85 16.23
CA MET A 314 3.90 -12.02 17.10
C MET A 314 3.19 -13.22 16.50
N GLN A 315 3.77 -14.39 16.70
CA GLN A 315 3.18 -15.66 16.32
C GLN A 315 3.32 -16.65 17.47
N TYR A 316 2.23 -17.35 17.79
CA TYR A 316 2.20 -18.42 18.79
C TYR A 316 1.57 -19.69 18.22
N ALA A 317 2.35 -20.76 18.11
CA ALA A 317 1.88 -22.10 17.75
C ALA A 317 1.24 -22.75 18.99
N ALA A 318 -0.08 -22.63 19.14
CA ALA A 318 -0.82 -23.18 20.27
C ALA A 318 -0.68 -24.71 20.31
N ASN A 319 -0.77 -25.35 19.15
CA ASN A 319 -0.51 -26.77 18.93
C ASN A 319 -0.17 -27.03 17.45
N ASN A 320 -0.08 -28.32 17.06
CA ASN A 320 0.29 -28.70 15.68
C ASN A 320 -0.77 -28.31 14.60
N LYS A 321 -1.96 -27.88 15.02
CA LYS A 321 -3.05 -27.49 14.11
C LYS A 321 -3.34 -26.00 14.12
N PHE A 322 -3.14 -25.32 15.24
CA PHE A 322 -3.55 -23.94 15.41
C PHE A 322 -2.35 -23.04 15.71
N THR A 323 -2.23 -21.98 14.91
CA THR A 323 -1.27 -20.89 15.13
C THR A 323 -2.04 -19.58 15.16
N VAL A 324 -1.87 -18.81 16.23
CA VAL A 324 -2.45 -17.47 16.37
C VAL A 324 -1.38 -16.42 16.14
N ARG A 325 -1.80 -15.28 15.60
CA ARG A 325 -0.92 -14.13 15.31
C ARG A 325 -1.59 -12.85 15.75
N ALA A 326 -0.76 -11.91 16.14
CA ALA A 326 -1.15 -10.54 16.40
C ALA A 326 -0.03 -9.61 15.95
N GLY A 327 -0.38 -8.38 15.62
CA GLY A 327 0.60 -7.38 15.24
C GLY A 327 0.05 -5.97 15.32
N TRP A 328 0.97 -5.05 15.27
CA TRP A 328 0.70 -3.62 15.27
C TRP A 328 1.72 -2.91 14.39
N TYR A 329 1.30 -1.83 13.75
CA TYR A 329 2.21 -0.96 13.03
C TYR A 329 1.78 0.50 13.10
N LEU A 330 2.78 1.36 12.96
CA LEU A 330 2.64 2.78 12.77
C LEU A 330 3.15 3.13 11.37
N ASP A 331 2.34 3.80 10.56
CA ASP A 331 2.65 4.16 9.18
C ASP A 331 2.55 5.68 9.00
N GLU A 332 3.67 6.32 8.64
CA GLU A 332 3.78 7.77 8.45
C GLU A 332 3.23 8.20 7.08
N SER A 333 2.49 9.32 7.02
CA SER A 333 2.06 9.97 5.77
C SER A 333 3.19 10.68 5.05
N PRO A 334 3.28 10.61 3.74
CA PRO A 334 4.18 11.45 2.96
C PRO A 334 3.63 12.85 2.68
N VAL A 335 2.34 13.10 2.94
CA VAL A 335 1.64 14.36 2.60
C VAL A 335 2.12 15.49 3.51
N GLN A 336 2.37 16.65 2.94
CA GLN A 336 2.73 17.86 3.68
C GLN A 336 1.54 18.82 3.79
N ASP A 337 1.61 19.75 4.75
CA ASP A 337 0.60 20.78 4.93
C ASP A 337 0.43 21.62 3.65
N GLY A 338 -0.81 21.90 3.28
CA GLY A 338 -1.15 22.60 2.03
C GLY A 338 -1.15 21.72 0.77
N TYR A 339 -0.80 20.43 0.87
CA TYR A 339 -0.79 19.48 -0.24
C TYR A 339 -1.75 18.31 -0.05
N PHE A 340 -2.69 18.42 0.87
CA PHE A 340 -3.63 17.35 1.21
C PHE A 340 -4.80 17.31 0.23
N ALA A 341 -4.74 16.38 -0.71
CA ALA A 341 -5.75 16.25 -1.76
C ALA A 341 -6.76 15.13 -1.45
N PRO A 342 -8.07 15.39 -1.69
CA PRO A 342 -9.14 14.48 -1.26
C PRO A 342 -9.29 13.19 -2.06
N GLU A 343 -8.52 12.97 -3.12
CA GLU A 343 -8.40 11.67 -3.81
C GLU A 343 -7.58 10.66 -3.01
N THR A 344 -6.77 11.10 -2.06
CA THR A 344 -6.02 10.26 -1.11
C THR A 344 -6.17 10.80 0.31
N PRO A 345 -7.39 10.78 0.88
CA PRO A 345 -7.70 11.46 2.14
C PRO A 345 -7.18 10.66 3.35
N ARG A 346 -5.86 10.45 3.42
CA ARG A 346 -5.19 9.61 4.40
C ARG A 346 -4.11 10.39 5.11
N ASN A 347 -4.12 10.28 6.44
CA ASN A 347 -3.10 10.81 7.33
C ASN A 347 -2.33 9.64 7.96
N ASP A 348 -1.62 9.91 9.03
CA ASP A 348 -0.97 8.95 9.91
C ASP A 348 -1.91 7.85 10.30
N SER A 349 -1.38 6.64 10.39
CA SER A 349 -2.23 5.54 10.78
C SER A 349 -1.57 4.54 11.70
N MET A 350 -2.42 3.94 12.53
CA MET A 350 -2.09 2.80 13.37
C MET A 350 -2.90 1.59 12.89
N GLY A 351 -2.18 0.52 12.53
CA GLY A 351 -2.77 -0.76 12.15
C GLY A 351 -2.73 -1.75 13.30
N PHE A 352 -3.87 -2.33 13.64
CA PHE A 352 -4.02 -3.44 14.57
C PHE A 352 -4.41 -4.68 13.78
N THR A 353 -3.65 -5.75 13.92
CA THR A 353 -3.85 -6.97 13.14
C THR A 353 -3.96 -8.19 14.02
N GLY A 354 -4.65 -9.19 13.51
CA GLY A 354 -4.74 -10.49 14.13
C GLY A 354 -5.04 -11.58 13.12
N GLY A 355 -4.84 -12.83 13.50
CA GLY A 355 -5.17 -13.92 12.61
C GLY A 355 -4.97 -15.30 13.22
N LEU A 356 -5.50 -16.28 12.48
CA LEU A 356 -5.51 -17.67 12.85
C LEU A 356 -5.14 -18.53 11.64
N SER A 357 -4.19 -19.44 11.82
CA SER A 357 -3.96 -20.53 10.85
C SER A 357 -4.51 -21.84 11.42
N TYR A 358 -5.20 -22.58 10.56
CA TYR A 358 -5.62 -23.95 10.81
C TYR A 358 -4.92 -24.91 9.85
N GLN A 359 -4.07 -25.77 10.37
CA GLN A 359 -3.41 -26.82 9.61
C GLN A 359 -4.35 -28.00 9.43
N VAL A 360 -4.92 -28.16 8.24
CA VAL A 360 -5.87 -29.25 7.89
C VAL A 360 -5.15 -30.60 7.90
N ASN A 361 -3.98 -30.64 7.26
CA ASN A 361 -3.08 -31.80 7.26
C ASN A 361 -1.62 -31.33 7.03
N SER A 362 -0.67 -32.23 6.89
CA SER A 362 0.77 -31.89 6.72
C SER A 362 1.07 -31.00 5.49
N LYS A 363 0.17 -30.93 4.52
CA LYS A 363 0.36 -30.20 3.26
C LYS A 363 -0.51 -28.96 3.16
N LEU A 364 -1.73 -28.97 3.72
CA LEU A 364 -2.76 -27.96 3.51
C LEU A 364 -3.07 -27.20 4.80
N GLY A 365 -3.05 -25.88 4.73
CA GLY A 365 -3.48 -24.96 5.77
C GLY A 365 -4.48 -23.93 5.25
N VAL A 366 -5.30 -23.40 6.16
CA VAL A 366 -6.20 -22.26 5.93
C VAL A 366 -5.80 -21.15 6.88
N ASP A 367 -5.69 -19.95 6.36
CA ASP A 367 -5.25 -18.77 7.10
C ASP A 367 -6.35 -17.71 7.09
N PHE A 368 -6.65 -17.15 8.24
CA PHE A 368 -7.54 -16.01 8.42
C PHE A 368 -6.74 -14.84 8.96
N SER A 369 -6.97 -13.67 8.40
CA SER A 369 -6.37 -12.43 8.83
C SER A 369 -7.43 -11.36 9.06
N PHE A 370 -7.05 -10.36 9.82
CA PHE A 370 -7.88 -9.22 10.15
C PHE A 370 -6.99 -7.99 10.30
N LEU A 371 -7.39 -6.89 9.71
CA LEU A 371 -6.79 -5.58 9.90
C LEU A 371 -7.88 -4.57 10.30
N TYR A 372 -7.60 -3.83 11.35
CA TYR A 372 -8.24 -2.55 11.65
C TYR A 372 -7.18 -1.45 11.54
N LEU A 373 -7.41 -0.50 10.64
CA LEU A 373 -6.51 0.63 10.41
C LEU A 373 -7.25 1.92 10.79
N HIS A 374 -6.71 2.59 11.77
CA HIS A 374 -7.17 3.89 12.22
C HIS A 374 -6.24 4.98 11.71
N PHE A 375 -6.79 5.97 11.04
CA PHE A 375 -6.06 7.17 10.63
C PHE A 375 -6.29 8.28 11.63
N ASP A 376 -5.25 9.02 11.96
CA ASP A 376 -5.37 10.20 12.78
C ASP A 376 -6.24 11.22 12.06
N GLU A 377 -7.12 11.88 12.80
CA GLU A 377 -7.91 12.99 12.28
C GLU A 377 -6.97 14.13 11.90
N VAL A 378 -7.20 14.73 10.73
CA VAL A 378 -6.37 15.82 10.22
C VAL A 378 -7.22 16.96 9.73
N ASP A 379 -6.87 18.17 10.15
CA ASP A 379 -7.35 19.42 9.56
C ASP A 379 -6.27 19.93 8.60
N ASN A 380 -6.51 19.81 7.30
CA ASN A 380 -5.53 20.13 6.28
C ASN A 380 -6.21 20.57 4.98
N SER A 381 -5.42 21.14 4.06
CA SER A 381 -5.92 21.72 2.82
C SER A 381 -5.06 21.34 1.61
N TYR A 382 -5.63 21.56 0.43
CA TYR A 382 -4.92 21.61 -0.84
C TYR A 382 -4.93 23.07 -1.33
N ASP A 383 -3.75 23.71 -1.32
CA ASP A 383 -3.58 25.16 -1.54
C ASP A 383 -3.09 25.51 -2.95
N HIS A 384 -3.10 24.53 -3.86
CA HIS A 384 -2.53 24.64 -5.20
C HIS A 384 -3.59 24.53 -6.31
N ILE A 385 -4.79 25.04 -6.06
CA ILE A 385 -5.83 25.09 -7.08
C ILE A 385 -5.50 26.18 -8.09
N SER A 386 -5.74 25.91 -9.38
CA SER A 386 -5.32 26.77 -10.49
C SER A 386 -5.90 28.19 -10.44
N ASP A 387 -7.01 28.41 -9.75
CA ASP A 387 -7.63 29.72 -9.52
C ASP A 387 -7.03 30.51 -8.33
N GLY A 388 -6.01 29.93 -7.68
CA GLY A 388 -5.34 30.51 -6.50
C GLY A 388 -6.11 30.36 -5.19
N SER A 389 -7.21 29.61 -5.20
CA SER A 389 -7.96 29.29 -3.98
C SER A 389 -7.40 28.04 -3.28
N SER A 390 -7.90 27.76 -2.08
CA SER A 390 -7.64 26.52 -1.35
C SER A 390 -8.92 25.76 -1.06
N PHE A 391 -8.80 24.45 -0.81
CA PHE A 391 -9.88 23.61 -0.35
C PHE A 391 -9.39 22.74 0.81
N GLY A 392 -10.05 22.81 1.95
CA GLY A 392 -9.62 22.06 3.13
C GLY A 392 -10.69 21.92 4.18
N GLY A 393 -10.34 21.18 5.20
CA GLY A 393 -11.17 20.88 6.36
C GLY A 393 -10.63 19.66 7.10
N THR A 394 -11.45 19.15 8.01
CA THR A 394 -11.11 18.01 8.84
C THR A 394 -11.48 16.70 8.14
N TYR A 395 -10.53 15.78 8.03
CA TYR A 395 -10.72 14.44 7.47
C TYR A 395 -10.51 13.38 8.56
N LYS A 396 -11.38 12.37 8.54
CA LYS A 396 -11.31 11.22 9.44
C LYS A 396 -11.57 9.93 8.68
N SER A 397 -10.57 9.04 8.68
CA SER A 397 -10.61 7.79 7.91
C SER A 397 -10.42 6.57 8.78
N VAL A 398 -11.04 5.45 8.36
CA VAL A 398 -10.88 4.14 8.98
C VAL A 398 -10.95 3.06 7.91
N VAL A 399 -10.14 1.99 8.08
CA VAL A 399 -10.19 0.82 7.21
C VAL A 399 -10.36 -0.43 8.05
N PHE A 400 -11.19 -1.32 7.55
CA PHE A 400 -11.43 -2.66 8.09
C PHE A 400 -11.20 -3.69 6.98
N SER A 401 -10.38 -4.72 7.24
CA SER A 401 -10.05 -5.70 6.21
C SER A 401 -9.94 -7.12 6.77
N PRO A 402 -11.01 -7.92 6.72
CA PRO A 402 -10.93 -9.36 6.91
C PRO A 402 -10.30 -10.01 5.66
N GLY A 403 -9.55 -11.08 5.89
CA GLY A 403 -8.90 -11.82 4.82
C GLY A 403 -8.91 -13.33 5.06
N VAL A 404 -8.87 -14.08 3.97
CA VAL A 404 -8.76 -15.53 3.98
C VAL A 404 -7.73 -15.99 2.96
N GLY A 405 -7.02 -17.06 3.29
CA GLY A 405 -6.04 -17.66 2.40
C GLY A 405 -5.88 -19.14 2.59
N ILE A 406 -5.23 -19.74 1.62
CA ILE A 406 -4.89 -21.16 1.61
C ILE A 406 -3.38 -21.28 1.42
N THR A 407 -2.76 -22.13 2.23
CA THR A 407 -1.35 -22.51 2.09
C THR A 407 -1.25 -23.99 1.77
N TYR A 408 -0.42 -24.32 0.79
CA TYR A 408 -0.14 -25.70 0.38
C TYR A 408 1.36 -25.90 0.20
N GLY A 409 1.86 -27.10 0.57
CA GLY A 409 3.27 -27.41 0.33
C GLY A 409 3.63 -28.86 0.59
N PHE A 410 4.65 -29.35 -0.12
CA PHE A 410 5.16 -30.71 -0.02
C PHE A 410 6.69 -30.77 -0.18
#